data_2149d87a7b9cac88b62cdb212773bf27
#
_entry.id   2149d87a7b9cac88b62cdb212773bf27
#
_cell.length_a   1.000
_cell.length_b   1.000
_cell.length_c   1.000
_cell.angle_alpha   90.00
_cell.angle_beta   90.00
_cell.angle_gamma   90.00
#
_symmetry.space_group_name_H-M   'P 1'
#
loop_
_entity.id
_entity.type
_entity.pdbx_description
1 polymer ?
#
loop_
_entity_poly.entity_id
_entity_poly.type
_entity_poly.pdbx_seq_one_letter_code
_entity_poly.pdbx_strand_id
1 'polypeptide(L)'
;MNICIIGDGLTSLSLAKNLVNKKINVHFYHKNKIEYLLSSRTIGISENNFEFFQKEIHKIAKKKFWPIKKIEIYSEKLVQEKLLKFESNKNSLFYTVKNDDLYKSMISEICKNKFFKKNIIKDNSFYEKLLKKNKYDLIIN
;
A
#
# COMPACT_ATOMS: atom_id res chain seq x y z
N MET A 1 -12.70 -18.54 -6.57
CA MET A 1 -11.39 -18.48 -5.87
C MET A 1 -11.52 -17.60 -4.64
N ASN A 2 -11.11 -18.12 -3.49
CA ASN A 2 -11.14 -17.44 -2.20
C ASN A 2 -9.71 -17.27 -1.68
N ILE A 3 -9.25 -16.06 -1.53
CA ILE A 3 -7.90 -15.73 -1.05
C ILE A 3 -7.97 -15.16 0.36
N CYS A 4 -7.11 -15.67 1.24
CA CYS A 4 -6.87 -15.10 2.55
C CYS A 4 -5.63 -14.22 2.52
N ILE A 5 -5.74 -12.96 2.94
CA ILE A 5 -4.61 -12.07 3.13
C ILE A 5 -4.52 -11.70 4.60
N ILE A 6 -3.35 -11.91 5.19
CA ILE A 6 -3.06 -11.59 6.58
C ILE A 6 -2.08 -10.42 6.59
N GLY A 7 -2.46 -9.33 7.22
CA GLY A 7 -1.66 -8.11 7.34
C GLY A 7 -2.50 -6.87 7.12
N ASP A 8 -2.07 -5.75 7.67
CA ASP A 8 -2.78 -4.48 7.70
C ASP A 8 -1.99 -3.32 7.05
N GLY A 9 -0.86 -3.65 6.42
CA GLY A 9 -0.03 -2.69 5.71
C GLY A 9 -0.57 -2.29 4.33
N LEU A 10 0.02 -1.25 3.74
CA LEU A 10 -0.32 -0.78 2.39
C LEU A 10 -0.11 -1.86 1.31
N THR A 11 0.92 -2.69 1.45
CA THR A 11 1.21 -3.77 0.50
C THR A 11 0.08 -4.78 0.46
N SER A 12 -0.36 -5.27 1.63
CA SER A 12 -1.48 -6.20 1.76
C SER A 12 -2.78 -5.60 1.24
N LEU A 13 -3.02 -4.32 1.54
CA LEU A 13 -4.23 -3.61 1.09
C LEU A 13 -4.22 -3.37 -0.43
N SER A 14 -3.06 -3.03 -1.00
CA SER A 14 -2.90 -2.86 -2.46
C SER A 14 -3.13 -4.16 -3.21
N LEU A 15 -2.58 -5.27 -2.69
CA LEU A 15 -2.82 -6.59 -3.24
C LEU A 15 -4.30 -6.97 -3.16
N ALA A 16 -4.92 -6.79 -1.98
CA ALA A 16 -6.34 -7.04 -1.80
C ALA A 16 -7.20 -6.25 -2.79
N LYS A 17 -6.89 -4.95 -2.96
CA LYS A 17 -7.61 -4.08 -3.89
C LYS A 17 -7.47 -4.56 -5.35
N ASN A 18 -6.27 -4.94 -5.77
CA ASN A 18 -6.03 -5.46 -7.12
C ASN A 18 -6.82 -6.75 -7.39
N LEU A 19 -6.81 -7.69 -6.43
CA LEU A 19 -7.54 -8.95 -6.55
C LEU A 19 -9.06 -8.73 -6.60
N VAL A 20 -9.58 -7.85 -5.76
CA VAL A 20 -11.00 -7.48 -5.72
C VAL A 20 -11.43 -6.80 -7.02
N ASN A 21 -10.59 -5.96 -7.63
CA ASN A 21 -10.84 -5.37 -8.94
C ASN A 21 -10.99 -6.44 -10.03
N LYS A 22 -10.31 -7.58 -9.88
CA LYS A 22 -10.42 -8.77 -10.75
C LYS A 22 -11.55 -9.73 -10.36
N LYS A 23 -12.47 -9.31 -9.46
CA LYS A 23 -13.62 -10.08 -8.96
C LYS A 23 -13.22 -11.37 -8.22
N ILE A 24 -12.07 -11.38 -7.56
CA ILE A 24 -11.60 -12.47 -6.71
C ILE A 24 -12.06 -12.20 -5.28
N ASN A 25 -12.61 -13.22 -4.60
CA ASN A 25 -13.02 -13.09 -3.21
C ASN A 25 -11.79 -13.00 -2.29
N VAL A 26 -11.71 -11.92 -1.52
CA VAL A 26 -10.62 -11.66 -0.58
C VAL A 26 -11.15 -11.57 0.84
N HIS A 27 -10.64 -12.43 1.70
CA HIS A 27 -10.80 -12.34 3.15
C HIS A 27 -9.56 -11.70 3.75
N PHE A 28 -9.67 -10.45 4.16
CA PHE A 28 -8.58 -9.65 4.69
C PHE A 28 -8.58 -9.69 6.21
N TYR A 29 -7.49 -10.17 6.80
CA TYR A 29 -7.33 -10.33 8.23
C TYR A 29 -6.28 -9.36 8.78
N HIS A 30 -6.63 -8.63 9.85
CA HIS A 30 -5.75 -7.66 10.46
C HIS A 30 -5.81 -7.74 11.99
N LYS A 31 -4.76 -7.31 12.67
CA LYS A 31 -4.73 -7.10 14.12
C LYS A 31 -5.43 -5.78 14.46
N ASN A 32 -6.06 -5.74 15.62
CA ASN A 32 -7.00 -4.67 16.01
C ASN A 32 -6.36 -3.30 16.34
N LYS A 33 -5.07 -3.08 16.06
CA LYS A 33 -4.40 -1.82 16.37
C LYS A 33 -4.14 -0.99 15.11
N ILE A 34 -5.03 -0.03 14.87
CA ILE A 34 -4.86 1.00 13.82
C ILE A 34 -3.90 2.13 14.28
N GLU A 35 -3.48 2.13 15.53
CA GLU A 35 -2.71 3.23 16.16
C GLU A 35 -1.42 3.61 15.43
N TYR A 36 -0.73 2.63 14.80
CA TYR A 36 0.49 2.93 14.05
C TYR A 36 0.25 3.51 12.64
N LEU A 37 -0.98 3.49 12.15
CA LEU A 37 -1.33 4.13 10.88
C LEU A 37 -1.39 5.66 10.99
N LEU A 38 -1.42 6.18 12.21
CA LEU A 38 -1.42 7.63 12.49
C LEU A 38 -0.01 8.23 12.43
N SER A 39 1.02 7.45 12.09
CA SER A 39 2.35 8.01 11.89
C SER A 39 2.37 8.89 10.64
N SER A 40 2.94 10.09 10.75
CA SER A 40 3.11 11.06 9.66
C SER A 40 4.09 10.60 8.56
N ARG A 41 4.17 9.29 8.32
CA ARG A 41 5.05 8.72 7.30
C ARG A 41 4.62 9.11 5.91
N THR A 42 5.59 9.54 5.11
CA THR A 42 5.46 9.62 3.66
C THR A 42 6.13 8.43 3.00
N ILE A 43 5.63 8.05 1.86
CA ILE A 43 6.24 7.04 0.99
C ILE A 43 6.55 7.65 -0.37
N GLY A 44 7.64 7.19 -0.99
CA GLY A 44 8.01 7.53 -2.35
C GLY A 44 7.52 6.44 -3.32
N ILE A 45 6.91 6.83 -4.41
CA ILE A 45 6.45 5.94 -5.48
C ILE A 45 7.08 6.42 -6.79
N SER A 46 7.84 5.55 -7.48
CA SER A 46 8.38 5.88 -8.79
C SER A 46 7.27 6.18 -9.80
N GLU A 47 7.56 6.96 -10.83
CA GLU A 47 6.54 7.36 -11.82
C GLU A 47 5.83 6.16 -12.44
N ASN A 48 6.57 5.14 -12.87
CA ASN A 48 5.98 3.93 -13.45
C ASN A 48 5.05 3.21 -12.46
N ASN A 49 5.47 3.10 -11.19
CA ASN A 49 4.65 2.48 -10.15
C ASN A 49 3.44 3.35 -9.79
N PHE A 50 3.56 4.68 -9.85
CA PHE A 50 2.45 5.59 -9.67
C PHE A 50 1.40 5.42 -10.77
N GLU A 51 1.80 5.36 -12.03
CA GLU A 51 0.89 5.12 -13.16
C GLU A 51 0.20 3.77 -13.05
N PHE A 52 0.98 2.71 -12.77
CA PHE A 52 0.44 1.37 -12.53
C PHE A 52 -0.58 1.37 -11.38
N PHE A 53 -0.22 2.01 -10.25
CA PHE A 53 -1.10 2.10 -9.10
C PHE A 53 -2.42 2.82 -9.43
N GLN A 54 -2.35 3.95 -10.11
CA GLN A 54 -3.51 4.75 -10.51
C GLN A 54 -4.42 4.00 -11.49
N LYS A 55 -3.84 3.20 -12.38
CA LYS A 55 -4.58 2.49 -13.41
C LYS A 55 -5.18 1.17 -12.91
N GLU A 56 -4.39 0.37 -12.22
CA GLU A 56 -4.72 -1.03 -11.94
C GLU A 56 -5.22 -1.25 -10.50
N ILE A 57 -4.79 -0.43 -9.54
CA ILE A 57 -5.09 -0.65 -8.13
C ILE A 57 -6.15 0.30 -7.62
N HIS A 58 -5.82 1.60 -7.56
CA HIS A 58 -6.70 2.58 -6.94
C HIS A 58 -6.43 4.00 -7.45
N LYS A 59 -7.50 4.64 -7.93
CA LYS A 59 -7.43 6.02 -8.45
C LYS A 59 -7.55 7.03 -7.32
N ILE A 60 -6.48 7.76 -7.05
CA ILE A 60 -6.43 8.84 -6.05
C ILE A 60 -6.23 10.19 -6.74
N ALA A 61 -6.83 11.24 -6.18
CA ALA A 61 -6.68 12.59 -6.70
C ALA A 61 -5.20 13.03 -6.72
N LYS A 62 -4.70 13.48 -7.84
CA LYS A 62 -3.29 13.90 -8.03
C LYS A 62 -2.81 14.93 -7.00
N LYS A 63 -3.70 15.78 -6.49
CA LYS A 63 -3.38 16.78 -5.44
C LYS A 63 -2.89 16.20 -4.12
N LYS A 64 -3.04 14.89 -3.90
CA LYS A 64 -2.52 14.18 -2.71
C LYS A 64 -1.08 13.73 -2.87
N PHE A 65 -0.52 13.86 -4.06
CA PHE A 65 0.84 13.47 -4.37
C PHE A 65 1.71 14.70 -4.64
N TRP A 66 2.92 14.68 -4.12
CA TRP A 66 3.93 15.71 -4.37
C TRP A 66 4.97 15.16 -5.34
N PRO A 67 5.06 15.73 -6.54
CA PRO A 67 6.05 15.32 -7.53
C PRO A 67 7.45 15.79 -7.12
N ILE A 68 8.41 14.90 -7.13
CA ILE A 68 9.83 15.19 -6.92
C ILE A 68 10.54 15.14 -8.27
N LYS A 69 11.06 16.27 -8.71
CA LYS A 69 11.74 16.43 -10.00
C LYS A 69 13.26 16.50 -9.87
N LYS A 70 13.75 16.75 -8.66
CA LYS A 70 15.17 16.95 -8.40
C LYS A 70 15.56 16.35 -7.06
N ILE A 71 16.68 15.65 -7.01
CA ILE A 71 17.32 15.11 -5.81
C ILE A 71 18.78 15.48 -5.87
N GLU A 72 19.32 16.04 -4.81
CA GLU A 72 20.72 16.33 -4.66
C GLU A 72 21.25 15.71 -3.35
N ILE A 73 22.39 15.04 -3.44
CA ILE A 73 23.06 14.40 -2.31
C ILE A 73 24.38 15.12 -2.08
N TYR A 74 24.61 15.55 -0.86
CA TYR A 74 25.80 16.26 -0.43
C TYR A 74 26.59 15.44 0.57
N SER A 75 27.94 15.66 0.62
CA SER A 75 28.79 15.08 1.64
C SER A 75 28.68 15.86 2.95
N GLU A 76 28.61 15.16 4.07
CA GLU A 76 28.70 15.79 5.41
C GLU A 76 30.11 16.32 5.72
N LYS A 77 31.14 15.67 5.16
CA LYS A 77 32.55 15.97 5.45
C LYS A 77 33.14 17.08 4.59
N LEU A 78 32.61 17.26 3.40
CA LEU A 78 33.05 18.24 2.42
C LEU A 78 31.98 19.31 2.30
N VAL A 79 32.17 20.42 3.04
CA VAL A 79 31.18 21.50 3.07
C VAL A 79 30.81 21.91 1.63
N GLN A 80 29.56 21.66 1.24
CA GLN A 80 28.97 22.01 -0.03
C GLN A 80 29.40 21.19 -1.27
N GLU A 81 30.16 20.12 -1.13
CA GLU A 81 30.42 19.27 -2.30
C GLU A 81 29.23 18.37 -2.61
N LYS A 82 28.66 18.60 -3.79
CA LYS A 82 27.57 17.79 -4.34
C LYS A 82 28.10 16.48 -4.86
N LEU A 83 27.68 15.38 -4.24
CA LEU A 83 28.08 14.02 -4.64
C LEU A 83 27.28 13.52 -5.84
N LEU A 84 25.95 13.69 -5.80
CA LEU A 84 25.03 13.18 -6.83
C LEU A 84 23.91 14.17 -7.08
N LYS A 85 23.47 14.26 -8.33
CA LYS A 85 22.28 14.99 -8.75
C LYS A 85 21.45 14.12 -9.69
N PHE A 86 20.17 13.96 -9.36
CA PHE A 86 19.16 13.41 -10.25
C PHE A 86 18.16 14.51 -10.56
N GLU A 87 17.87 14.73 -11.82
CA GLU A 87 16.93 15.74 -12.27
C GLU A 87 16.19 15.29 -13.53
N SER A 88 14.90 15.59 -13.59
CA SER A 88 14.08 15.35 -14.76
C SER A 88 13.32 16.61 -15.11
N ASN A 89 13.48 17.07 -16.35
CA ASN A 89 12.79 18.27 -16.87
C ASN A 89 11.40 17.96 -17.42
N LYS A 90 11.12 16.71 -17.75
CA LYS A 90 9.84 16.30 -18.39
C LYS A 90 8.90 15.64 -17.39
N ASN A 91 9.42 14.69 -16.61
CA ASN A 91 8.64 13.83 -15.74
C ASN A 91 9.08 13.97 -14.29
N SER A 92 8.31 13.44 -13.34
CA SER A 92 8.75 13.32 -11.96
C SER A 92 9.69 12.14 -11.81
N LEU A 93 10.71 12.26 -10.97
CA LEU A 93 11.55 11.11 -10.59
C LEU A 93 10.74 10.13 -9.75
N PHE A 94 9.97 10.66 -8.83
CA PHE A 94 8.98 9.93 -8.04
C PHE A 94 7.95 10.89 -7.45
N TYR A 95 6.89 10.32 -6.89
CA TYR A 95 5.86 11.03 -6.14
C TYR A 95 5.95 10.67 -4.67
N THR A 96 5.80 11.62 -3.78
CA THR A 96 5.60 11.37 -2.36
C THR A 96 4.13 11.50 -2.00
N VAL A 97 3.67 10.68 -1.08
CA VAL A 97 2.29 10.67 -0.57
C VAL A 97 2.27 10.32 0.91
N LYS A 98 1.36 10.88 1.67
CA LYS A 98 1.15 10.47 3.07
C LYS A 98 0.58 9.05 3.12
N ASN A 99 1.21 8.20 3.93
CA ASN A 99 0.81 6.81 4.10
C ASN A 99 -0.67 6.68 4.51
N ASP A 100 -1.10 7.50 5.47
CA ASP A 100 -2.48 7.50 5.96
C ASP A 100 -3.49 7.92 4.90
N ASP A 101 -3.20 8.91 4.05
CA ASP A 101 -4.10 9.36 2.99
C ASP A 101 -4.32 8.24 1.97
N LEU A 102 -3.24 7.54 1.64
CA LEU A 102 -3.27 6.40 0.73
C LEU A 102 -4.10 5.25 1.32
N TYR A 103 -3.80 4.87 2.57
CA TYR A 103 -4.50 3.80 3.28
C TYR A 103 -5.99 4.10 3.44
N LYS A 104 -6.35 5.28 3.97
CA LYS A 104 -7.74 5.68 4.21
C LYS A 104 -8.55 5.71 2.92
N SER A 105 -7.95 6.20 1.84
CA SER A 105 -8.59 6.23 0.52
C SER A 105 -8.91 4.81 0.01
N MET A 106 -7.92 3.91 0.06
CA MET A 106 -8.11 2.53 -0.40
C MET A 106 -9.11 1.75 0.46
N ILE A 107 -8.97 1.80 1.79
CA ILE A 107 -9.83 1.01 2.69
C ILE A 107 -11.29 1.45 2.63
N SER A 108 -11.55 2.75 2.49
CA SER A 108 -12.90 3.29 2.40
C SER A 108 -13.65 2.81 1.15
N GLU A 109 -12.93 2.59 0.06
CA GLU A 109 -13.52 2.10 -1.19
C GLU A 109 -13.65 0.59 -1.21
N ILE A 110 -12.58 -0.14 -0.82
CA ILE A 110 -12.57 -1.60 -0.90
C ILE A 110 -13.61 -2.23 0.02
N CYS A 111 -13.86 -1.63 1.20
CA CYS A 111 -14.87 -2.12 2.15
C CYS A 111 -16.30 -2.10 1.59
N LYS A 112 -16.57 -1.34 0.54
CA LYS A 112 -17.88 -1.30 -0.15
C LYS A 112 -18.03 -2.41 -1.20
N ASN A 113 -16.95 -3.12 -1.51
CA ASN A 113 -16.95 -4.12 -2.59
C ASN A 113 -17.40 -5.49 -2.07
N LYS A 114 -18.33 -6.13 -2.76
CA LYS A 114 -18.89 -7.44 -2.40
C LYS A 114 -17.88 -8.59 -2.37
N PHE A 115 -16.75 -8.45 -3.06
CA PHE A 115 -15.67 -9.44 -3.08
C PHE A 115 -14.67 -9.26 -1.94
N PHE A 116 -14.85 -8.24 -1.07
CA PHE A 116 -13.96 -7.97 0.05
C PHE A 116 -14.64 -8.22 1.39
N LYS A 117 -13.99 -9.01 2.23
CA LYS A 117 -14.44 -9.23 3.60
C LYS A 117 -13.31 -8.94 4.59
N LYS A 118 -13.49 -7.90 5.40
CA LYS A 118 -12.57 -7.52 6.46
C LYS A 118 -12.86 -8.30 7.73
N ASN A 119 -11.82 -8.88 8.35
CA ASN A 119 -11.92 -9.69 9.56
C ASN A 119 -10.81 -9.29 10.55
N ILE A 120 -11.08 -9.46 11.83
CA ILE A 120 -10.13 -9.17 12.92
C ILE A 120 -9.56 -10.49 13.44
N ILE A 121 -8.24 -10.53 13.63
CA ILE A 121 -7.56 -11.63 14.31
C ILE A 121 -7.72 -11.41 15.81
N LYS A 122 -8.48 -12.27 16.47
CA LYS A 122 -8.81 -12.15 17.90
C LYS A 122 -7.74 -12.78 18.82
N ASP A 123 -7.16 -13.89 18.41
CA ASP A 123 -6.24 -14.68 19.21
C ASP A 123 -5.21 -15.46 18.37
N ASN A 124 -4.22 -16.04 19.03
CA ASN A 124 -3.17 -16.82 18.36
C ASN A 124 -3.66 -18.15 17.78
N SER A 125 -4.79 -18.71 18.26
CA SER A 125 -5.39 -19.92 17.71
C SER A 125 -5.96 -19.72 16.31
N PHE A 126 -6.06 -18.47 15.85
CA PHE A 126 -6.51 -18.12 14.52
C PHE A 126 -5.72 -18.84 13.43
N TYR A 127 -4.38 -18.86 13.53
CA TYR A 127 -3.50 -19.45 12.52
C TYR A 127 -3.70 -20.96 12.40
N GLU A 128 -3.85 -21.66 13.54
CA GLU A 128 -4.12 -23.09 13.54
C GLU A 128 -5.48 -23.43 12.92
N LYS A 129 -6.50 -22.65 13.26
CA LYS A 129 -7.85 -22.80 12.70
C LYS A 129 -7.88 -22.50 11.19
N LEU A 130 -7.06 -21.55 10.74
CA LEU A 130 -6.95 -21.17 9.34
C LEU A 130 -6.40 -22.33 8.49
N LEU A 131 -5.34 -22.99 8.97
CA LEU A 131 -4.68 -24.10 8.28
C LEU A 131 -5.54 -25.36 8.26
N LYS A 132 -6.30 -25.64 9.34
CA LYS A 132 -7.15 -26.83 9.45
C LYS A 132 -8.39 -26.81 8.57
N LYS A 133 -8.84 -25.64 8.11
CA LYS A 133 -10.19 -25.50 7.49
C LYS A 133 -10.23 -25.58 5.98
N ASN A 134 -9.16 -25.79 5.26
CA ASN A 134 -9.13 -25.86 3.76
C ASN A 134 -10.12 -24.90 3.06
N LYS A 135 -10.33 -23.71 3.66
CA LYS A 135 -11.36 -22.76 3.24
C LYS A 135 -10.89 -21.84 2.10
N TYR A 136 -9.58 -21.71 1.98
CA TYR A 136 -8.95 -20.77 1.06
C TYR A 136 -8.10 -21.51 0.02
N ASP A 137 -8.18 -21.07 -1.19
CA ASP A 137 -7.36 -21.57 -2.30
C ASP A 137 -5.91 -21.08 -2.17
N LEU A 138 -5.72 -19.90 -1.50
CA LEU A 138 -4.40 -19.32 -1.24
C LEU A 138 -4.43 -18.51 0.05
N ILE A 139 -3.36 -18.63 0.85
CA ILE A 139 -3.12 -17.82 2.05
C ILE A 139 -1.83 -17.03 1.84
N ILE A 140 -1.90 -15.71 2.02
CA ILE A 140 -0.78 -14.76 1.89
C ILE A 140 -0.60 -14.06 3.24
N ASN A 141 0.64 -14.08 3.75
CA ASN A 141 1.03 -13.43 5.00
C ASN A 141 2.26 -12.52 4.77
#